data_664f29fc029c1c3762c63f580851a1d1
#
_entry.id   664f29fc029c1c3762c63f580851a1d1
#
_cell.length_a   1.000
_cell.length_b   1.000
_cell.length_c   1.000
_cell.angle_alpha   90.00
_cell.angle_beta   90.00
_cell.angle_gamma   90.00
#
_symmetry.space_group_name_H-M   'P 1'
#
loop_
_entity.id
_entity.type
_entity.pdbx_description
1 polymer ?
#
loop_
_entity_poly.entity_id
_entity_poly.type
_entity_poly.pdbx_seq_one_letter_code
_entity_poly.pdbx_strand_id
1 'polypeptide(L)'
;MILPGDFLAVSEESIGGQGTFEEKDGRIYASVAGKKVVDNRARSVLVEAPLNVRPLAVGDPVFGLVHDLYEMVALLEFAPFSRKGERIASHNNYGYLRISEVRHGYSEQFRDWLRIGDLVKARVKEITSLGIYLTIADADLGVIRAFCTQCKHELEPRGRVMVCPACGNKEQRKMASSQHF
;
A
#
# COMPACT_ATOMS: atom_id res chain seq x y z
N MET A 1 -6.98 -27.50 13.84
CA MET A 1 -6.51 -26.43 12.97
C MET A 1 -7.38 -26.51 11.73
N ILE A 2 -8.01 -25.43 11.35
CA ILE A 2 -8.88 -25.33 10.14
C ILE A 2 -7.98 -24.90 8.97
N LEU A 3 -8.22 -25.46 7.80
CA LEU A 3 -7.52 -25.12 6.56
C LEU A 3 -8.45 -24.37 5.59
N PRO A 4 -7.92 -23.57 4.65
CA PRO A 4 -8.74 -22.98 3.60
C PRO A 4 -9.51 -24.04 2.82
N GLY A 5 -10.82 -23.82 2.64
CA GLY A 5 -11.75 -24.75 2.03
C GLY A 5 -12.46 -25.72 3.00
N ASP A 6 -12.10 -25.71 4.29
CA ASP A 6 -12.84 -26.51 5.29
C ASP A 6 -14.22 -25.91 5.53
N PHE A 7 -15.24 -26.78 5.57
CA PHE A 7 -16.61 -26.39 5.89
C PHE A 7 -16.75 -25.94 7.34
N LEU A 8 -17.44 -24.83 7.57
CA LEU A 8 -17.60 -24.22 8.88
C LEU A 8 -19.05 -24.23 9.39
N ALA A 9 -19.99 -23.80 8.56
CA ALA A 9 -21.39 -23.63 8.92
C ALA A 9 -22.27 -23.46 7.67
N VAL A 10 -23.58 -23.39 7.85
CA VAL A 10 -24.54 -22.95 6.84
C VAL A 10 -25.05 -21.54 7.18
N SER A 11 -25.36 -20.75 6.15
CA SER A 11 -25.79 -19.34 6.31
C SER A 11 -27.16 -19.21 7.03
N GLU A 12 -27.94 -20.28 7.05
CA GLU A 12 -29.20 -20.34 7.84
C GLU A 12 -28.95 -20.31 9.35
N GLU A 13 -27.81 -20.83 9.81
CA GLU A 13 -27.46 -20.93 11.23
C GLU A 13 -26.47 -19.85 11.69
N SER A 14 -25.59 -19.42 10.80
CA SER A 14 -24.49 -18.50 11.15
C SER A 14 -24.17 -17.56 10.02
N ILE A 15 -23.69 -16.37 10.36
CA ILE A 15 -23.15 -15.37 9.42
C ILE A 15 -21.65 -15.58 9.30
N GLY A 16 -21.13 -15.61 8.08
CA GLY A 16 -19.70 -15.68 7.83
C GLY A 16 -18.99 -14.39 8.26
N GLY A 17 -17.96 -14.52 9.10
CA GLY A 17 -17.15 -13.41 9.61
C GLY A 17 -15.75 -13.39 8.98
N GLN A 18 -14.81 -12.76 9.68
CA GLN A 18 -13.43 -12.67 9.22
C GLN A 18 -12.81 -14.07 9.00
N GLY A 19 -12.07 -14.24 7.91
CA GLY A 19 -11.42 -15.51 7.56
C GLY A 19 -12.36 -16.58 7.03
N THR A 20 -13.56 -16.19 6.55
CA THR A 20 -14.54 -17.09 5.94
C THR A 20 -15.01 -16.55 4.58
N PHE A 21 -15.61 -17.39 3.76
CA PHE A 21 -16.35 -17.01 2.57
C PHE A 21 -17.60 -17.88 2.44
N GLU A 22 -18.65 -17.34 1.83
CA GLU A 22 -19.90 -18.02 1.59
C GLU A 22 -20.04 -18.34 0.10
N GLU A 23 -20.44 -19.58 -0.21
CA GLU A 23 -20.80 -20.00 -1.55
C GLU A 23 -22.27 -19.77 -1.85
N LYS A 24 -22.63 -19.83 -3.14
CA LYS A 24 -24.01 -19.61 -3.60
C LYS A 24 -25.03 -20.60 -3.04
N ASP A 25 -24.59 -21.73 -2.55
CA ASP A 25 -25.41 -22.76 -1.92
C ASP A 25 -25.66 -22.52 -0.43
N GLY A 26 -25.23 -21.37 0.11
CA GLY A 26 -25.40 -21.00 1.50
C GLY A 26 -24.43 -21.71 2.45
N ARG A 27 -23.37 -22.32 1.96
CA ARG A 27 -22.33 -22.93 2.80
C ARG A 27 -21.20 -21.96 3.06
N ILE A 28 -20.75 -21.94 4.31
CA ILE A 28 -19.66 -21.08 4.77
C ILE A 28 -18.40 -21.91 4.95
N TYR A 29 -17.31 -21.50 4.31
CA TYR A 29 -16.01 -22.16 4.34
C TYR A 29 -14.93 -21.26 4.90
N ALA A 30 -13.85 -21.86 5.38
CA ALA A 30 -12.66 -21.13 5.79
C ALA A 30 -11.91 -20.56 4.57
N SER A 31 -11.52 -19.30 4.61
CA SER A 31 -10.66 -18.67 3.62
C SER A 31 -9.20 -18.60 4.05
N VAL A 32 -8.92 -18.81 5.34
CA VAL A 32 -7.58 -18.79 5.93
C VAL A 32 -7.38 -19.99 6.86
N ALA A 33 -6.10 -20.38 7.05
CA ALA A 33 -5.76 -21.38 8.06
C ALA A 33 -5.79 -20.78 9.46
N GLY A 34 -6.40 -21.46 10.43
CA GLY A 34 -6.51 -20.92 11.77
C GLY A 34 -7.32 -21.75 12.74
N LYS A 35 -7.90 -21.09 13.73
CA LYS A 35 -8.81 -21.66 14.72
C LYS A 35 -10.22 -21.16 14.46
N LYS A 36 -11.19 -22.09 14.35
CA LYS A 36 -12.60 -21.75 14.28
C LYS A 36 -13.05 -21.12 15.60
N VAL A 37 -13.69 -19.97 15.51
CA VAL A 37 -14.34 -19.26 16.62
C VAL A 37 -15.80 -19.06 16.25
N VAL A 38 -16.69 -19.38 17.17
CA VAL A 38 -18.14 -19.19 17.01
C VAL A 38 -18.61 -18.19 18.05
N ASP A 39 -19.16 -17.09 17.58
CA ASP A 39 -19.86 -16.13 18.45
C ASP A 39 -21.36 -16.45 18.44
N ASN A 40 -21.81 -17.09 19.52
CA ASN A 40 -23.21 -17.47 19.68
C ASN A 40 -24.14 -16.27 19.86
N ARG A 41 -23.63 -15.11 20.31
CA ARG A 41 -24.44 -13.88 20.49
C ARG A 41 -24.69 -13.21 19.16
N ALA A 42 -23.62 -13.08 18.35
CA ALA A 42 -23.69 -12.52 17.00
C ALA A 42 -24.15 -13.52 15.96
N ARG A 43 -24.32 -14.81 16.32
CA ARG A 43 -24.58 -15.91 15.39
C ARG A 43 -23.59 -15.91 14.23
N SER A 44 -22.32 -15.70 14.52
CA SER A 44 -21.28 -15.65 13.50
C SER A 44 -20.21 -16.69 13.70
N VAL A 45 -19.67 -17.18 12.58
CA VAL A 45 -18.52 -18.07 12.54
C VAL A 45 -17.35 -17.33 11.87
N LEU A 46 -16.19 -17.36 12.51
CA LEU A 46 -14.96 -16.74 11.99
C LEU A 46 -13.76 -17.68 12.19
N VAL A 47 -12.70 -17.45 11.44
CA VAL A 47 -11.43 -18.17 11.59
C VAL A 47 -10.34 -17.18 11.99
N GLU A 48 -9.84 -17.37 13.20
CA GLU A 48 -8.68 -16.62 13.71
C GLU A 48 -7.40 -17.25 13.17
N ALA A 49 -6.71 -16.51 12.30
CA ALA A 49 -5.39 -16.91 11.83
C ALA A 49 -4.34 -16.70 12.94
N PRO A 50 -3.36 -17.60 13.09
CA PRO A 50 -2.29 -17.46 14.08
C PRO A 50 -1.36 -16.28 13.80
N LEU A 51 -1.35 -15.80 12.55
CA LEU A 51 -0.72 -14.57 12.12
C LEU A 51 -1.82 -13.58 11.79
N ASN A 52 -1.77 -12.40 12.36
CA ASN A 52 -2.74 -11.32 12.09
C ASN A 52 -2.46 -10.74 10.68
N VAL A 53 -2.87 -11.51 9.66
CA VAL A 53 -2.73 -11.16 8.24
C VAL A 53 -4.05 -10.61 7.75
N ARG A 54 -4.04 -9.39 7.28
CA ARG A 54 -5.19 -8.78 6.62
C ARG A 54 -4.86 -8.39 5.17
N PRO A 55 -5.85 -8.31 4.29
CA PRO A 55 -5.63 -7.76 2.96
C PRO A 55 -5.26 -6.28 3.01
N LEU A 56 -4.56 -5.83 1.97
CA LEU A 56 -4.33 -4.40 1.73
C LEU A 56 -5.67 -3.68 1.56
N ALA A 57 -5.80 -2.53 2.21
CA ALA A 57 -7.02 -1.73 2.19
C ALA A 57 -6.75 -0.28 1.77
N VAL A 58 -7.80 0.40 1.34
CA VAL A 58 -7.76 1.85 1.08
C VAL A 58 -7.37 2.59 2.35
N GLY A 59 -6.45 3.53 2.25
CA GLY A 59 -5.90 4.28 3.37
C GLY A 59 -4.61 3.69 3.95
N ASP A 60 -4.21 2.48 3.59
CA ASP A 60 -2.97 1.87 4.08
C ASP A 60 -1.74 2.61 3.56
N PRO A 61 -0.77 2.90 4.45
CA PRO A 61 0.51 3.43 4.04
C PRO A 61 1.36 2.36 3.36
N VAL A 62 2.09 2.78 2.33
CA VAL A 62 3.00 1.91 1.58
C VAL A 62 4.32 2.64 1.32
N PHE A 63 5.40 1.89 1.21
CA PHE A 63 6.66 2.38 0.67
C PHE A 63 6.83 1.84 -0.74
N GLY A 64 7.09 2.72 -1.70
CA GLY A 64 7.21 2.38 -3.10
C GLY A 64 8.51 2.89 -3.71
N LEU A 65 9.08 2.09 -4.60
CA LEU A 65 10.15 2.49 -5.50
C LEU A 65 9.53 2.93 -6.82
N VAL A 66 9.87 4.11 -7.31
CA VAL A 66 9.45 4.57 -8.64
C VAL A 66 10.14 3.72 -9.69
N HIS A 67 9.36 2.82 -10.32
CA HIS A 67 9.86 1.88 -11.32
C HIS A 67 9.88 2.52 -12.71
N ASP A 68 8.79 3.20 -13.08
CA ASP A 68 8.66 3.84 -14.38
C ASP A 68 7.80 5.11 -14.32
N LEU A 69 8.03 6.03 -15.27
CA LEU A 69 7.31 7.31 -15.38
C LEU A 69 6.79 7.48 -16.81
N TYR A 70 5.47 7.45 -16.94
CA TYR A 70 4.73 7.80 -18.14
C TYR A 70 4.19 9.23 -18.04
N GLU A 71 3.55 9.71 -19.07
CA GLU A 71 3.02 11.09 -19.12
C GLU A 71 2.02 11.37 -17.99
N MET A 72 1.02 10.50 -17.82
CA MET A 72 -0.09 10.69 -16.87
C MET A 72 -0.06 9.76 -15.67
N VAL A 73 0.79 8.72 -15.68
CA VAL A 73 0.85 7.68 -14.66
C VAL A 73 2.28 7.30 -14.38
N ALA A 74 2.63 7.14 -13.10
CA ALA A 74 3.86 6.51 -12.66
C ALA A 74 3.58 5.11 -12.15
N LEU A 75 4.47 4.16 -12.43
CA LEU A 75 4.44 2.81 -11.91
C LEU A 75 5.36 2.73 -10.70
N LEU A 76 4.83 2.29 -9.58
CA LEU A 76 5.56 2.07 -8.35
C LEU A 76 5.55 0.59 -7.98
N GLU A 77 6.71 0.04 -7.69
CA GLU A 77 6.81 -1.23 -6.98
C GLU A 77 6.75 -0.94 -5.48
N PHE A 78 5.76 -1.47 -4.76
CA PHE A 78 5.53 -1.09 -3.37
C PHE A 78 5.47 -2.28 -2.41
N ALA A 79 5.77 -1.99 -1.15
CA ALA A 79 5.53 -2.87 -0.01
C ALA A 79 4.61 -2.17 0.99
N PRO A 80 3.58 -2.85 1.50
CA PRO A 80 2.75 -2.32 2.56
C PRO A 80 3.56 -2.07 3.84
N PHE A 81 3.33 -0.93 4.47
CA PHE A 81 3.90 -0.65 5.78
C PHE A 81 2.94 -1.15 6.86
N SER A 82 3.35 -2.19 7.57
CA SER A 82 2.56 -2.75 8.68
C SER A 82 3.08 -2.28 10.02
N ARG A 83 2.16 -2.00 10.95
CA ARG A 83 2.50 -1.74 12.34
C ARG A 83 2.93 -3.03 13.02
N LYS A 84 3.64 -2.91 14.15
CA LYS A 84 4.17 -4.04 14.93
C LYS A 84 3.06 -5.07 15.25
N GLY A 85 3.25 -6.33 14.80
CA GLY A 85 2.31 -7.44 15.02
C GLY A 85 1.24 -7.65 13.97
N GLU A 86 1.11 -6.76 12.97
CA GLU A 86 0.18 -6.88 11.85
C GLU A 86 0.95 -7.21 10.57
N ARG A 87 0.41 -8.09 9.74
CA ARG A 87 0.92 -8.34 8.39
C ARG A 87 -0.15 -7.98 7.36
N ILE A 88 0.24 -7.20 6.38
CA ILE A 88 -0.63 -6.82 5.28
C ILE A 88 -0.22 -7.64 4.06
N ALA A 89 -1.17 -8.38 3.49
CA ALA A 89 -0.97 -9.14 2.26
C ALA A 89 -1.47 -8.33 1.07
N SER A 90 -0.68 -8.28 0.02
CA SER A 90 -1.08 -7.74 -1.28
C SER A 90 -0.90 -8.80 -2.35
N HIS A 91 -1.85 -8.93 -3.26
CA HIS A 91 -1.77 -9.85 -4.40
C HIS A 91 -0.88 -9.31 -5.51
N ASN A 92 -0.68 -7.99 -5.52
CA ASN A 92 0.14 -7.29 -6.48
C ASN A 92 0.98 -6.24 -5.75
N ASN A 93 2.27 -6.21 -6.03
CA ASN A 93 3.20 -5.25 -5.46
C ASN A 93 3.41 -4.01 -6.36
N TYR A 94 2.65 -3.90 -7.44
CA TYR A 94 2.69 -2.74 -8.32
C TYR A 94 1.46 -1.86 -8.11
N GLY A 95 1.72 -0.55 -8.02
CA GLY A 95 0.69 0.46 -7.87
C GLY A 95 0.86 1.59 -8.89
N TYR A 96 -0.25 2.21 -9.23
CA TYR A 96 -0.32 3.31 -10.18
C TYR A 96 -0.50 4.64 -9.46
N LEU A 97 0.39 5.58 -9.69
CA LEU A 97 0.26 6.95 -9.21
C LEU A 97 -0.15 7.85 -10.38
N ARG A 98 -1.34 8.45 -10.32
CA ARG A 98 -1.77 9.43 -11.31
C ARG A 98 -1.09 10.78 -11.05
N ILE A 99 -0.85 11.56 -12.10
CA ILE A 99 -0.18 12.86 -11.97
C ILE A 99 -0.95 13.82 -11.06
N SER A 100 -2.29 13.75 -11.06
CA SER A 100 -3.18 14.52 -10.16
C SER A 100 -3.03 14.15 -8.68
N GLU A 101 -2.42 13.00 -8.39
CA GLU A 101 -2.21 12.48 -7.04
C GLU A 101 -0.80 12.76 -6.49
N VAL A 102 -0.01 13.53 -7.20
CA VAL A 102 1.34 13.93 -6.75
C VAL A 102 1.26 15.06 -5.71
N ARG A 103 0.35 16.01 -5.91
CA ARG A 103 0.15 17.15 -5.01
C ARG A 103 -1.25 17.72 -5.14
N HIS A 104 -1.68 18.46 -4.12
CA HIS A 104 -2.88 19.28 -4.22
C HIS A 104 -2.61 20.45 -5.19
N GLY A 105 -3.26 20.44 -6.34
CA GLY A 105 -3.10 21.44 -7.40
C GLY A 105 -2.57 20.85 -8.70
N TYR A 106 -2.37 21.71 -9.68
CA TYR A 106 -1.96 21.30 -11.02
C TYR A 106 -0.49 20.88 -11.07
N SER A 107 -0.22 19.79 -11.77
CA SER A 107 1.12 19.28 -12.08
C SER A 107 1.17 18.88 -13.55
N GLU A 108 2.12 19.41 -14.29
CA GLU A 108 2.27 19.12 -15.72
C GLU A 108 3.05 17.83 -15.97
N GLN A 109 4.11 17.64 -15.22
CA GLN A 109 5.04 16.53 -15.45
C GLN A 109 5.46 15.87 -14.13
N PHE A 110 5.55 14.54 -14.15
CA PHE A 110 6.11 13.80 -13.02
C PHE A 110 7.55 14.18 -12.72
N ARG A 111 8.33 14.48 -13.77
CA ARG A 111 9.75 14.81 -13.65
C ARG A 111 10.06 16.05 -12.82
N ASP A 112 9.07 16.89 -12.55
CA ASP A 112 9.25 18.03 -11.62
C ASP A 112 9.25 17.57 -10.16
N TRP A 113 8.70 16.39 -9.87
CA TRP A 113 8.43 15.92 -8.51
C TRP A 113 9.04 14.58 -8.15
N LEU A 114 9.24 13.69 -9.15
CA LEU A 114 9.72 12.31 -8.99
C LEU A 114 10.74 11.95 -10.06
N ARG A 115 11.60 10.98 -9.74
CA ARG A 115 12.47 10.30 -10.72
C ARG A 115 12.38 8.79 -10.54
N ILE A 116 12.70 8.06 -11.58
CA ILE A 116 12.88 6.61 -11.51
C ILE A 116 13.99 6.31 -10.49
N GLY A 117 13.71 5.37 -9.60
CA GLY A 117 14.60 5.00 -8.51
C GLY A 117 14.39 5.78 -7.20
N ASP A 118 13.51 6.80 -7.17
CA ASP A 118 13.16 7.46 -5.92
C ASP A 118 12.33 6.53 -5.02
N LEU A 119 12.65 6.49 -3.73
CA LEU A 119 11.85 5.80 -2.73
C LEU A 119 10.81 6.77 -2.17
N VAL A 120 9.55 6.38 -2.23
CA VAL A 120 8.42 7.23 -1.83
C VAL A 120 7.59 6.58 -0.73
N LYS A 121 7.08 7.39 0.17
CA LYS A 121 5.99 7.05 1.08
C LYS A 121 4.70 7.47 0.42
N ALA A 122 3.81 6.51 0.20
CA ALA A 122 2.52 6.72 -0.43
C ALA A 122 1.40 6.13 0.42
N ARG A 123 0.16 6.35 0.01
CA ARG A 123 -1.03 5.76 0.62
C ARG A 123 -1.90 5.14 -0.48
N VAL A 124 -2.52 4.02 -0.17
CA VAL A 124 -3.50 3.39 -1.06
C VAL A 124 -4.73 4.30 -1.14
N LYS A 125 -5.02 4.80 -2.33
CA LYS A 125 -6.20 5.64 -2.58
C LYS A 125 -7.40 4.83 -3.02
N GLU A 126 -7.17 3.84 -3.88
CA GLU A 126 -8.23 3.06 -4.50
C GLU A 126 -7.69 1.67 -4.87
N ILE A 127 -8.54 0.65 -4.72
CA ILE A 127 -8.26 -0.71 -5.16
C ILE A 127 -9.39 -1.11 -6.12
N THR A 128 -9.03 -1.41 -7.36
CA THR A 128 -9.98 -1.79 -8.43
C THR A 128 -9.56 -3.10 -9.06
N SER A 129 -10.41 -3.64 -9.93
CA SER A 129 -10.07 -4.79 -10.78
C SER A 129 -8.91 -4.53 -11.75
N LEU A 130 -8.65 -3.26 -12.07
CA LEU A 130 -7.57 -2.83 -12.97
C LEU A 130 -6.24 -2.63 -12.23
N GLY A 131 -6.24 -2.51 -10.91
CA GLY A 131 -5.04 -2.33 -10.13
C GLY A 131 -5.22 -1.50 -8.87
N ILE A 132 -4.10 -1.24 -8.21
CA ILE A 132 -4.00 -0.47 -6.97
C ILE A 132 -3.53 0.93 -7.33
N TYR A 133 -4.31 1.94 -6.94
CA TYR A 133 -3.99 3.35 -7.15
C TYR A 133 -3.47 3.96 -5.86
N LEU A 134 -2.37 4.70 -5.99
CA LEU A 134 -1.66 5.33 -4.88
C LEU A 134 -1.80 6.85 -4.94
N THR A 135 -1.60 7.51 -3.82
CA THR A 135 -1.50 8.97 -3.72
C THR A 135 -0.29 9.36 -2.88
N ILE A 136 0.33 10.46 -3.26
CA ILE A 136 1.36 11.14 -2.46
C ILE A 136 1.01 12.63 -2.26
N ALA A 137 -0.24 13.02 -2.48
CA ALA A 137 -0.68 14.42 -2.46
C ALA A 137 -0.53 15.07 -1.08
N ASP A 138 -0.79 14.31 0.00
CA ASP A 138 -0.69 14.81 1.36
C ASP A 138 0.73 15.23 1.74
N ALA A 139 0.85 16.12 2.72
CA ALA A 139 2.13 16.68 3.13
C ALA A 139 3.09 15.64 3.75
N ASP A 140 2.54 14.64 4.45
CA ASP A 140 3.30 13.55 5.08
C ASP A 140 3.74 12.45 4.10
N LEU A 141 3.31 12.56 2.84
CA LEU A 141 3.60 11.64 1.75
C LEU A 141 4.56 12.27 0.74
N GLY A 142 5.28 11.45 0.00
CA GLY A 142 6.23 11.88 -1.02
C GLY A 142 7.54 11.13 -0.96
N VAL A 143 8.56 11.70 -1.57
CA VAL A 143 9.91 11.14 -1.63
C VAL A 143 10.56 11.16 -0.26
N ILE A 144 11.09 10.02 0.17
CA ILE A 144 11.84 9.85 1.42
C ILE A 144 13.34 9.64 1.17
N ARG A 145 13.69 9.04 0.01
CA ARG A 145 15.08 8.91 -0.46
C ARG A 145 15.13 9.12 -1.95
N ALA A 146 16.10 9.90 -2.41
CA ALA A 146 16.32 10.17 -3.82
C ALA A 146 17.81 10.08 -4.17
N PHE A 147 18.08 9.78 -5.44
CA PHE A 147 19.45 9.66 -5.94
C PHE A 147 19.71 10.69 -7.04
N CYS A 148 20.91 11.22 -7.05
CA CYS A 148 21.34 12.19 -8.05
C CYS A 148 21.27 11.62 -9.47
N THR A 149 20.67 12.38 -10.38
CA THR A 149 20.56 11.95 -11.78
C THR A 149 21.93 11.89 -12.48
N GLN A 150 22.91 12.69 -12.04
CA GLN A 150 24.25 12.75 -12.63
C GLN A 150 25.19 11.68 -12.08
N CYS A 151 25.37 11.60 -10.75
CA CYS A 151 26.39 10.75 -10.13
C CYS A 151 25.85 9.61 -9.27
N LYS A 152 24.52 9.47 -9.19
CA LYS A 152 23.83 8.40 -8.44
C LYS A 152 24.06 8.39 -6.92
N HIS A 153 24.74 9.39 -6.36
CA HIS A 153 24.85 9.56 -4.91
C HIS A 153 23.47 9.91 -4.32
N GLU A 154 23.23 9.54 -3.07
CA GLU A 154 22.05 9.91 -2.35
C GLU A 154 21.98 11.42 -2.19
N LEU A 155 20.80 11.99 -2.43
CA LEU A 155 20.56 13.42 -2.31
C LEU A 155 20.17 13.77 -0.87
N GLU A 156 20.68 14.91 -0.39
CA GLU A 156 20.34 15.47 0.92
C GLU A 156 19.32 16.59 0.80
N PRO A 157 18.30 16.64 1.67
CA PRO A 157 17.36 17.74 1.67
C PRO A 157 18.00 19.02 2.21
N ARG A 158 17.93 20.12 1.44
CA ARG A 158 18.34 21.48 1.87
C ARG A 158 17.21 22.46 1.60
N GLY A 159 16.35 22.63 2.59
CA GLY A 159 15.14 23.45 2.46
C GLY A 159 14.13 22.81 1.48
N ARG A 160 13.86 23.50 0.36
CA ARG A 160 12.89 23.03 -0.65
C ARG A 160 13.52 22.24 -1.81
N VAL A 161 14.83 22.10 -1.81
CA VAL A 161 15.58 21.41 -2.87
C VAL A 161 16.42 20.27 -2.28
N MET A 162 16.67 19.26 -3.11
CA MET A 162 17.62 18.20 -2.82
C MET A 162 18.97 18.57 -3.42
N VAL A 163 20.05 18.39 -2.66
CA VAL A 163 21.41 18.70 -3.09
C VAL A 163 22.26 17.45 -3.02
N CYS A 164 23.02 17.21 -4.07
CA CYS A 164 23.99 16.12 -4.09
C CYS A 164 25.27 16.51 -3.33
N PRO A 165 25.66 15.79 -2.26
CA PRO A 165 26.89 16.10 -1.53
C PRO A 165 28.16 15.82 -2.36
N ALA A 166 28.07 14.94 -3.35
CA ALA A 166 29.23 14.54 -4.16
C ALA A 166 29.51 15.48 -5.33
N CYS A 167 28.48 15.92 -6.07
CA CYS A 167 28.67 16.74 -7.29
C CYS A 167 28.02 18.13 -7.21
N GLY A 168 27.34 18.46 -6.11
CA GLY A 168 26.70 19.76 -5.93
C GLY A 168 25.41 19.97 -6.75
N ASN A 169 24.98 18.96 -7.54
CA ASN A 169 23.77 19.05 -8.35
C ASN A 169 22.54 19.31 -7.46
N LYS A 170 21.65 20.18 -7.92
CA LYS A 170 20.41 20.54 -7.22
C LYS A 170 19.20 20.01 -7.99
N GLU A 171 18.34 19.29 -7.30
CA GLU A 171 17.15 18.70 -7.90
C GLU A 171 15.92 18.96 -7.04
N GLN A 172 14.77 19.08 -7.70
CA GLN A 172 13.50 19.22 -7.01
C GLN A 172 12.84 17.87 -6.87
N ARG A 173 12.20 17.63 -5.71
CA ARG A 173 11.36 16.46 -5.43
C ARG A 173 10.18 16.88 -4.56
N LYS A 174 9.09 16.13 -4.68
CA LYS A 174 7.98 16.22 -3.73
C LYS A 174 8.37 15.43 -2.47
N MET A 175 9.01 16.11 -1.53
CA MET A 175 9.44 15.51 -0.28
C MET A 175 8.28 15.23 0.66
N ALA A 176 8.33 14.09 1.35
CA ALA A 176 7.49 13.86 2.52
C ALA A 176 7.94 14.81 3.65
N SER A 177 6.99 15.51 4.28
CA SER A 177 7.32 16.30 5.47
C SER A 177 7.76 15.34 6.59
N SER A 178 8.94 15.58 7.15
CA SER A 178 9.47 14.80 8.27
C SER A 178 8.59 14.99 9.50
N GLN A 179 7.63 14.12 9.72
CA GLN A 179 7.18 13.84 11.07
C GLN A 179 7.90 12.56 11.50
N HIS A 180 8.59 12.65 12.62
CA HIS A 180 9.43 11.60 13.21
C HIS A 180 8.80 10.21 13.10
N PHE A 181 9.61 9.26 12.63
CA PHE A 181 9.33 7.83 12.70
C PHE A 181 9.43 7.32 14.13
#